data_f384c258d933bc56c4815b836212e390
#
_entry.id   f384c258d933bc56c4815b836212e390
#
_cell.length_a   1.000
_cell.length_b   1.000
_cell.length_c   1.000
_cell.angle_alpha   90.00
_cell.angle_beta   90.00
_cell.angle_gamma   90.00
#
_symmetry.space_group_name_H-M   'P 1'
#
loop_
_entity.id
_entity.type
_entity.pdbx_description
1 polymer ?
#
loop_
_entity_poly.entity_id
_entity_poly.type
_entity_poly.pdbx_seq_one_letter_code
_entity_poly.pdbx_strand_id
1 'polypeptide(L)'
;MKDIFKKIVLTIITFQAKFLLKKNNPTVIAITGNLGKTSTKDFIYAALKNNLLDSHGESLVVSSKKSMNSEFGIPLTILELPSGWNNLFLWIKIVFSGFVKMFDKNVFKYLVLEVGADSPNDIKNVCKYIKPDITVLTGFAKVPVHIEFFGGDRSRLVREKKYLVEAIKEGGTFIYNLDDEDCRKIAEENSSRNIKLKSFSIKDKSADICASDISIDTHQDDNKILKINGISAKLNLKSGKFTKINMRGSLGDAVIYSVLPSILISEILNIDIDKAINEIEKTKRTNGRMRVLDGIYNSVIVDDTYNSSPKAVEHGIETIKKIKPTGKKIVVLGDMLELGDFTKSEHERIGELVVGNCDILITSGIRANIISSTAIKNGMSPENVFATNNSIEAGKELLRILEREVEGDYKLGKNEKEVGGDLIFVKGSQGSRMERVVKMILAENHDSNIDLVRQDKIWQEKN
;
A
#
# COMPACT_ATOMS: atom_id res chain seq x y z
N MET A 1 -8.37 -11.90 31.86
CA MET A 1 -9.31 -10.75 31.83
C MET A 1 -9.28 -9.96 30.51
N LYS A 2 -8.11 -9.53 30.00
CA LYS A 2 -8.04 -8.74 28.74
C LYS A 2 -8.65 -9.47 27.53
N ASP A 3 -8.47 -10.79 27.40
CA ASP A 3 -8.97 -11.55 26.24
C ASP A 3 -10.47 -11.78 26.27
N ILE A 4 -11.06 -11.97 27.47
CA ILE A 4 -12.51 -12.08 27.63
C ILE A 4 -13.17 -10.75 27.28
N PHE A 5 -12.62 -9.64 27.77
CA PHE A 5 -13.10 -8.30 27.43
C PHE A 5 -13.04 -8.02 25.91
N LYS A 6 -11.92 -8.36 25.26
CA LYS A 6 -11.80 -8.23 23.80
C LYS A 6 -12.87 -9.02 23.07
N LYS A 7 -13.13 -10.28 23.46
CA LYS A 7 -14.18 -11.11 22.85
C LYS A 7 -15.57 -10.51 23.02
N ILE A 8 -15.89 -9.99 24.22
CA ILE A 8 -17.19 -9.34 24.50
C ILE A 8 -17.35 -8.10 23.61
N VAL A 9 -16.36 -7.22 23.58
CA VAL A 9 -16.40 -6.01 22.74
C VAL A 9 -16.56 -6.37 21.27
N LEU A 10 -15.77 -7.33 20.76
CA LEU A 10 -15.86 -7.80 19.37
C LEU A 10 -17.26 -8.33 19.05
N THR A 11 -17.85 -9.11 19.95
CA THR A 11 -19.20 -9.65 19.77
C THR A 11 -20.23 -8.52 19.67
N ILE A 12 -20.15 -7.51 20.55
CA ILE A 12 -21.09 -6.39 20.57
C ILE A 12 -20.96 -5.54 19.30
N ILE A 13 -19.74 -5.09 18.94
CA ILE A 13 -19.55 -4.25 17.76
C ILE A 13 -19.88 -5.00 16.47
N THR A 14 -19.64 -6.32 16.42
CA THR A 14 -20.04 -7.16 15.29
C THR A 14 -21.56 -7.27 15.18
N PHE A 15 -22.27 -7.40 16.31
CA PHE A 15 -23.74 -7.37 16.33
C PHE A 15 -24.28 -6.03 15.80
N GLN A 16 -23.74 -4.91 16.29
CA GLN A 16 -24.12 -3.57 15.85
C GLN A 16 -23.85 -3.36 14.34
N ALA A 17 -22.70 -3.82 13.85
CA ALA A 17 -22.35 -3.76 12.44
C ALA A 17 -23.33 -4.60 11.58
N LYS A 18 -23.65 -5.83 12.00
CA LYS A 18 -24.66 -6.67 11.33
C LYS A 18 -26.04 -6.00 11.27
N PHE A 19 -26.43 -5.30 12.33
CA PHE A 19 -27.68 -4.55 12.34
C PHE A 19 -27.68 -3.45 11.27
N LEU A 20 -26.60 -2.65 11.19
CA LEU A 20 -26.47 -1.60 10.18
C LEU A 20 -26.41 -2.17 8.74
N LEU A 21 -25.72 -3.28 8.52
CA LEU A 21 -25.71 -3.97 7.22
C LEU A 21 -27.11 -4.40 6.81
N LYS A 22 -27.88 -4.97 7.72
CA LYS A 22 -29.27 -5.37 7.45
C LYS A 22 -30.19 -4.17 7.20
N LYS A 23 -30.02 -3.09 7.98
CA LYS A 23 -30.81 -1.86 7.87
C LYS A 23 -30.54 -1.14 6.55
N ASN A 24 -29.28 -0.97 6.17
CA ASN A 24 -28.87 -0.16 5.02
C ASN A 24 -28.84 -0.97 3.72
N ASN A 25 -28.70 -2.30 3.82
CA ASN A 25 -28.53 -3.22 2.69
C ASN A 25 -27.57 -2.67 1.59
N PRO A 26 -26.34 -2.30 1.95
CA PRO A 26 -25.44 -1.64 1.02
C PRO A 26 -24.88 -2.61 -0.03
N THR A 27 -24.47 -2.07 -1.17
CA THR A 27 -23.54 -2.74 -2.08
C THR A 27 -22.17 -2.84 -1.41
N VAL A 28 -21.73 -4.05 -1.10
CA VAL A 28 -20.47 -4.32 -0.41
C VAL A 28 -19.36 -4.61 -1.43
N ILE A 29 -18.34 -3.78 -1.42
CA ILE A 29 -17.11 -3.93 -2.21
C ILE A 29 -16.00 -4.33 -1.25
N ALA A 30 -15.49 -5.55 -1.37
CA ALA A 30 -14.47 -6.08 -0.48
C ALA A 30 -13.15 -6.36 -1.22
N ILE A 31 -12.05 -5.89 -0.65
CA ILE A 31 -10.72 -5.98 -1.27
C ILE A 31 -9.82 -6.85 -0.42
N THR A 32 -9.16 -7.85 -1.02
CA THR A 32 -8.13 -8.66 -0.38
C THR A 32 -6.94 -8.93 -1.32
N GLY A 33 -5.88 -9.51 -0.79
CA GLY A 33 -4.63 -9.81 -1.50
C GLY A 33 -3.41 -9.61 -0.59
N ASN A 34 -2.21 -9.75 -1.12
CA ASN A 34 -0.98 -9.50 -0.36
C ASN A 34 -0.49 -8.05 -0.51
N LEU A 35 -0.53 -7.50 -1.72
CA LEU A 35 -0.04 -6.15 -2.04
C LEU A 35 -1.18 -5.27 -2.55
N GLY A 36 -1.09 -3.96 -2.34
CA GLY A 36 -1.98 -2.99 -2.96
C GLY A 36 -3.37 -2.83 -2.34
N LYS A 37 -3.79 -3.63 -1.36
CA LYS A 37 -5.14 -3.59 -0.76
C LYS A 37 -5.58 -2.19 -0.33
N THR A 38 -4.79 -1.52 0.49
CA THR A 38 -5.12 -0.19 1.03
C THR A 38 -5.20 0.85 -0.08
N SER A 39 -4.23 0.87 -1.00
CA SER A 39 -4.26 1.80 -2.13
C SER A 39 -5.47 1.55 -3.04
N THR A 40 -5.79 0.28 -3.33
CA THR A 40 -6.98 -0.09 -4.11
C THR A 40 -8.26 0.37 -3.40
N LYS A 41 -8.39 0.16 -2.09
CA LYS A 41 -9.51 0.63 -1.28
C LYS A 41 -9.63 2.17 -1.35
N ASP A 42 -8.51 2.89 -1.21
CA ASP A 42 -8.49 4.34 -1.22
C ASP A 42 -8.89 4.90 -2.59
N PHE A 43 -8.43 4.30 -3.69
CA PHE A 43 -8.81 4.71 -5.05
C PHE A 43 -10.25 4.36 -5.39
N ILE A 44 -10.75 3.20 -4.97
CA ILE A 44 -12.18 2.86 -5.10
C ILE A 44 -13.03 3.89 -4.34
N TYR A 45 -12.67 4.17 -3.08
CA TYR A 45 -13.39 5.15 -2.27
C TYR A 45 -13.36 6.55 -2.91
N ALA A 46 -12.22 6.99 -3.42
CA ALA A 46 -12.10 8.27 -4.11
C ALA A 46 -12.97 8.35 -5.36
N ALA A 47 -12.93 7.31 -6.20
CA ALA A 47 -13.74 7.23 -7.41
C ALA A 47 -15.25 7.31 -7.12
N LEU A 48 -15.69 6.78 -5.98
CA LEU A 48 -17.11 6.65 -5.64
C LEU A 48 -17.63 7.82 -4.81
N LYS A 49 -16.85 8.33 -3.85
CA LYS A 49 -17.30 9.24 -2.79
C LYS A 49 -18.05 10.49 -3.30
N ASN A 50 -17.50 11.16 -4.30
CA ASN A 50 -18.06 12.41 -4.83
C ASN A 50 -18.97 12.18 -6.05
N ASN A 51 -19.09 10.92 -6.51
CA ASN A 51 -19.92 10.54 -7.64
C ASN A 51 -21.22 9.84 -7.22
N LEU A 52 -21.31 9.37 -5.97
CA LEU A 52 -22.47 8.68 -5.41
C LEU A 52 -22.97 9.48 -4.19
N LEU A 53 -23.83 10.44 -4.45
CA LEU A 53 -24.36 11.38 -3.47
C LEU A 53 -25.86 11.15 -3.24
N ASP A 54 -26.37 11.55 -2.08
CA ASP A 54 -27.79 11.64 -1.82
C ASP A 54 -28.42 12.95 -2.37
N SER A 55 -29.69 13.17 -2.11
CA SER A 55 -30.41 14.37 -2.54
C SER A 55 -29.92 15.68 -1.89
N HIS A 56 -29.11 15.59 -0.83
CA HIS A 56 -28.54 16.72 -0.11
C HIS A 56 -27.06 16.94 -0.47
N GLY A 57 -26.50 16.12 -1.36
CA GLY A 57 -25.09 16.18 -1.75
C GLY A 57 -24.14 15.47 -0.79
N GLU A 58 -24.65 14.68 0.17
CA GLU A 58 -23.86 13.90 1.09
C GLU A 58 -23.44 12.56 0.46
N SER A 59 -22.22 12.09 0.76
CA SER A 59 -21.73 10.84 0.21
C SER A 59 -22.48 9.63 0.75
N LEU A 60 -22.93 8.77 -0.14
CA LEU A 60 -23.53 7.48 0.17
C LEU A 60 -22.51 6.36 0.38
N VAL A 61 -21.20 6.67 0.38
CA VAL A 61 -20.11 5.70 0.42
C VAL A 61 -19.38 5.75 1.76
N VAL A 62 -19.27 4.59 2.42
CA VAL A 62 -18.49 4.41 3.65
C VAL A 62 -17.25 3.58 3.37
N SER A 63 -16.12 3.99 3.94
CA SER A 63 -14.86 3.26 3.94
C SER A 63 -14.01 3.64 5.16
N SER A 64 -13.05 2.80 5.51
CA SER A 64 -12.10 3.13 6.59
C SER A 64 -11.09 4.19 6.15
N LYS A 65 -10.81 5.14 7.04
CA LYS A 65 -9.78 6.19 6.82
C LYS A 65 -8.34 5.65 6.92
N LYS A 66 -8.14 4.51 7.60
CA LYS A 66 -6.86 3.84 7.79
C LYS A 66 -7.01 2.37 7.38
N SER A 67 -5.91 1.61 7.39
CA SER A 67 -5.99 0.16 7.21
C SER A 67 -6.66 -0.47 8.45
N MET A 68 -7.99 -0.62 8.39
CA MET A 68 -8.84 -1.25 9.42
C MET A 68 -9.40 -2.57 8.84
N ASN A 69 -8.50 -3.51 8.58
CA ASN A 69 -8.75 -4.73 7.80
C ASN A 69 -8.85 -6.00 8.64
N SER A 70 -8.80 -5.86 9.99
CA SER A 70 -8.87 -6.95 10.96
C SER A 70 -10.30 -7.23 11.44
N GLU A 71 -10.48 -8.29 12.26
CA GLU A 71 -11.75 -8.63 12.90
C GLU A 71 -12.39 -7.46 13.66
N PHE A 72 -11.59 -6.60 14.32
CA PHE A 72 -12.07 -5.38 14.97
C PHE A 72 -12.28 -4.23 13.99
N GLY A 73 -11.39 -4.11 13.02
CA GLY A 73 -11.38 -2.99 12.08
C GLY A 73 -12.61 -2.95 11.17
N ILE A 74 -13.07 -4.12 10.72
CA ILE A 74 -14.21 -4.20 9.81
C ILE A 74 -15.52 -3.75 10.47
N PRO A 75 -15.93 -4.25 11.67
CA PRO A 75 -17.11 -3.72 12.37
C PRO A 75 -17.00 -2.22 12.66
N LEU A 76 -15.83 -1.74 13.10
CA LEU A 76 -15.61 -0.31 13.36
C LEU A 76 -15.75 0.54 12.10
N THR A 77 -15.31 0.03 10.94
CA THR A 77 -15.51 0.71 9.65
C THR A 77 -17.00 0.85 9.32
N ILE A 78 -17.79 -0.21 9.48
CA ILE A 78 -19.25 -0.22 9.25
C ILE A 78 -19.96 0.76 10.18
N LEU A 79 -19.50 0.85 11.41
CA LEU A 79 -20.02 1.76 12.44
C LEU A 79 -19.48 3.20 12.29
N GLU A 80 -18.48 3.42 11.42
CA GLU A 80 -17.76 4.68 11.27
C GLU A 80 -17.14 5.18 12.58
N LEU A 81 -16.64 4.24 13.40
CA LEU A 81 -16.06 4.53 14.71
C LEU A 81 -14.53 4.31 14.72
N PRO A 82 -13.79 5.08 15.52
CA PRO A 82 -12.34 4.90 15.66
C PRO A 82 -12.02 3.62 16.45
N SER A 83 -10.75 3.19 16.39
CA SER A 83 -10.26 2.12 17.27
C SER A 83 -9.99 2.64 18.69
N GLY A 84 -10.37 1.86 19.70
CA GLY A 84 -10.11 2.14 21.11
C GLY A 84 -8.67 1.83 21.56
N TRP A 85 -7.87 1.16 20.72
CA TRP A 85 -6.50 0.71 21.04
C TRP A 85 -6.43 0.05 22.44
N ASN A 86 -5.51 0.47 23.29
CA ASN A 86 -5.33 -0.06 24.64
C ASN A 86 -6.17 0.68 25.72
N ASN A 87 -7.09 1.57 25.34
CA ASN A 87 -7.86 2.39 26.24
C ASN A 87 -9.25 1.79 26.52
N LEU A 88 -9.47 1.26 27.72
CA LEU A 88 -10.72 0.63 28.14
C LEU A 88 -11.91 1.61 28.09
N PHE A 89 -11.73 2.85 28.58
CA PHE A 89 -12.80 3.85 28.58
C PHE A 89 -13.23 4.22 27.15
N LEU A 90 -12.27 4.28 26.24
CA LEU A 90 -12.57 4.54 24.84
C LEU A 90 -13.38 3.40 24.23
N TRP A 91 -13.11 2.14 24.59
CA TRP A 91 -13.92 1.01 24.14
C TRP A 91 -15.35 1.04 24.66
N ILE A 92 -15.56 1.45 25.93
CA ILE A 92 -16.92 1.63 26.47
C ILE A 92 -17.67 2.72 25.67
N LYS A 93 -16.99 3.85 25.40
CA LYS A 93 -17.56 4.93 24.58
C LYS A 93 -17.89 4.45 23.16
N ILE A 94 -17.01 3.67 22.53
CA ILE A 94 -17.22 3.09 21.20
C ILE A 94 -18.45 2.19 21.17
N VAL A 95 -18.58 1.26 22.14
CA VAL A 95 -19.75 0.38 22.25
C VAL A 95 -21.04 1.18 22.40
N PHE A 96 -21.05 2.20 23.26
CA PHE A 96 -22.21 3.07 23.41
C PHE A 96 -22.54 3.84 22.13
N SER A 97 -21.52 4.45 21.50
CA SER A 97 -21.69 5.16 20.21
C SER A 97 -22.21 4.23 19.12
N GLY A 98 -21.81 2.96 19.12
CA GLY A 98 -22.32 1.97 18.18
C GLY A 98 -23.83 1.71 18.35
N PHE A 99 -24.37 1.69 19.58
CA PHE A 99 -25.80 1.63 19.81
C PHE A 99 -26.52 2.88 19.28
N VAL A 100 -25.97 4.08 19.49
CA VAL A 100 -26.54 5.33 18.93
C VAL A 100 -26.59 5.26 17.39
N LYS A 101 -25.50 4.80 16.76
CA LYS A 101 -25.41 4.63 15.30
C LYS A 101 -26.46 3.68 14.72
N MET A 102 -26.92 2.66 15.45
CA MET A 102 -27.99 1.76 14.99
C MET A 102 -29.30 2.52 14.70
N PHE A 103 -29.57 3.62 15.41
CA PHE A 103 -30.75 4.47 15.26
C PHE A 103 -30.53 5.70 14.40
N ASP A 104 -29.28 5.93 13.91
CA ASP A 104 -28.97 7.02 13.00
C ASP A 104 -29.81 6.91 11.72
N LYS A 105 -30.30 8.05 11.22
CA LYS A 105 -31.08 8.11 9.98
C LYS A 105 -30.18 8.14 8.73
N ASN A 106 -28.88 8.39 8.91
CA ASN A 106 -27.92 8.40 7.81
C ASN A 106 -27.78 7.00 7.22
N VAL A 107 -28.09 6.88 5.94
CA VAL A 107 -28.09 5.62 5.19
C VAL A 107 -26.91 5.65 4.22
N PHE A 108 -25.97 4.73 4.36
CA PHE A 108 -24.98 4.48 3.33
C PHE A 108 -25.46 3.37 2.39
N LYS A 109 -25.20 3.55 1.09
CA LYS A 109 -25.58 2.59 0.03
C LYS A 109 -24.40 1.77 -0.48
N TYR A 110 -23.19 2.22 -0.23
CA TYR A 110 -21.97 1.57 -0.68
C TYR A 110 -20.99 1.45 0.47
N LEU A 111 -20.41 0.28 0.60
CA LEU A 111 -19.45 -0.04 1.67
C LEU A 111 -18.17 -0.60 1.04
N VAL A 112 -17.06 0.10 1.18
CA VAL A 112 -15.74 -0.30 0.66
C VAL A 112 -14.88 -0.80 1.81
N LEU A 113 -14.58 -2.09 1.82
CA LEU A 113 -13.86 -2.79 2.90
C LEU A 113 -12.52 -3.35 2.42
N GLU A 114 -11.46 -3.03 3.13
CA GLU A 114 -10.22 -3.79 3.08
C GLU A 114 -10.31 -4.98 4.02
N VAL A 115 -10.09 -6.20 3.53
CA VAL A 115 -10.15 -7.44 4.31
C VAL A 115 -8.78 -8.10 4.32
N GLY A 116 -8.12 -8.08 5.47
CA GLY A 116 -6.83 -8.71 5.74
C GLY A 116 -6.96 -10.02 6.52
N ALA A 117 -5.87 -10.76 6.58
CA ALA A 117 -5.71 -11.89 7.48
C ALA A 117 -4.29 -11.86 8.04
N ASP A 118 -4.20 -11.80 9.36
CA ASP A 118 -2.97 -11.96 10.12
C ASP A 118 -2.83 -13.41 10.60
N SER A 119 -3.96 -14.13 10.69
CA SER A 119 -4.04 -15.50 11.18
C SER A 119 -5.05 -16.34 10.38
N PRO A 120 -4.94 -17.70 10.42
CA PRO A 120 -5.92 -18.58 9.79
C PRO A 120 -7.34 -18.37 10.34
N ASN A 121 -8.33 -18.39 9.45
CA ASN A 121 -9.75 -18.18 9.67
C ASN A 121 -10.19 -16.72 9.92
N ASP A 122 -9.33 -15.73 9.88
CA ASP A 122 -9.71 -14.31 10.01
C ASP A 122 -10.73 -13.92 8.94
N ILE A 123 -10.41 -14.16 7.65
CA ILE A 123 -11.34 -13.86 6.55
C ILE A 123 -12.56 -14.76 6.58
N LYS A 124 -12.37 -16.05 6.90
CA LYS A 124 -13.48 -16.99 7.05
C LYS A 124 -14.51 -16.52 8.08
N ASN A 125 -14.06 -15.97 9.21
CA ASN A 125 -14.92 -15.43 10.24
C ASN A 125 -15.67 -14.17 9.77
N VAL A 126 -14.98 -13.28 9.06
CA VAL A 126 -15.60 -12.09 8.44
C VAL A 126 -16.67 -12.50 7.44
N CYS A 127 -16.43 -13.52 6.63
CA CYS A 127 -17.38 -14.03 5.64
C CYS A 127 -18.66 -14.63 6.23
N LYS A 128 -18.72 -14.89 7.55
CA LYS A 128 -19.98 -15.29 8.23
C LYS A 128 -21.04 -14.19 8.20
N TYR A 129 -20.61 -12.91 8.10
CA TYR A 129 -21.55 -11.78 8.12
C TYR A 129 -21.34 -10.76 6.98
N ILE A 130 -20.19 -10.77 6.33
CA ILE A 130 -19.93 -9.99 5.11
C ILE A 130 -20.15 -10.90 3.90
N LYS A 131 -21.10 -10.52 3.06
CA LYS A 131 -21.37 -11.14 1.75
C LYS A 131 -21.16 -10.07 0.68
N PRO A 132 -19.99 -10.05 0.02
CA PRO A 132 -19.70 -9.02 -0.97
C PRO A 132 -20.59 -9.12 -2.21
N ASP A 133 -20.96 -7.97 -2.76
CA ASP A 133 -21.51 -7.84 -4.12
C ASP A 133 -20.36 -7.81 -5.14
N ILE A 134 -19.24 -7.18 -4.75
CA ILE A 134 -18.03 -7.11 -5.56
C ILE A 134 -16.83 -7.50 -4.69
N THR A 135 -16.01 -8.45 -5.14
CA THR A 135 -14.73 -8.80 -4.50
C THR A 135 -13.58 -8.46 -5.42
N VAL A 136 -12.56 -7.78 -4.90
CA VAL A 136 -11.31 -7.50 -5.60
C VAL A 136 -10.18 -8.32 -4.99
N LEU A 137 -9.49 -9.10 -5.82
CA LEU A 137 -8.28 -9.83 -5.44
C LEU A 137 -7.07 -9.21 -6.14
N THR A 138 -6.23 -8.52 -5.35
CA THR A 138 -5.15 -7.68 -5.90
C THR A 138 -3.93 -8.49 -6.35
N GLY A 139 -3.70 -9.67 -5.77
CA GLY A 139 -2.61 -10.57 -6.12
C GLY A 139 -1.93 -11.19 -4.91
N PHE A 140 -1.03 -12.14 -5.21
CA PHE A 140 -0.28 -12.91 -4.22
C PHE A 140 1.23 -12.68 -4.38
N ALA A 141 1.96 -12.65 -3.27
CA ALA A 141 3.42 -12.71 -3.27
C ALA A 141 3.90 -14.17 -3.22
N LYS A 142 5.09 -14.46 -3.75
CA LYS A 142 5.73 -15.79 -3.59
C LYS A 142 6.01 -16.09 -2.12
N VAL A 143 6.60 -15.14 -1.42
CA VAL A 143 6.77 -15.15 0.04
C VAL A 143 6.01 -13.95 0.61
N PRO A 144 4.77 -14.16 1.10
CA PRO A 144 3.95 -13.08 1.64
C PRO A 144 4.34 -12.74 3.08
N VAL A 145 4.11 -11.51 3.48
CA VAL A 145 4.13 -11.10 4.90
C VAL A 145 3.09 -11.93 5.66
N HIS A 146 3.36 -12.22 6.93
CA HIS A 146 2.55 -13.08 7.82
C HIS A 146 2.61 -14.59 7.51
N ILE A 147 3.45 -15.03 6.56
CA ILE A 147 3.54 -16.46 6.21
C ILE A 147 3.90 -17.34 7.42
N GLU A 148 4.66 -16.81 8.38
CA GLU A 148 5.01 -17.51 9.61
C GLU A 148 3.77 -17.91 10.44
N PHE A 149 2.73 -17.07 10.47
CA PHE A 149 1.48 -17.37 11.19
C PHE A 149 0.61 -18.42 10.47
N PHE A 150 0.94 -18.74 9.23
CA PHE A 150 0.34 -19.81 8.43
C PHE A 150 1.23 -21.07 8.40
N GLY A 151 2.24 -21.16 9.29
CA GLY A 151 3.15 -22.30 9.40
C GLY A 151 4.10 -22.44 8.21
N GLY A 152 4.46 -21.35 7.55
CA GLY A 152 5.29 -21.34 6.34
C GLY A 152 4.58 -21.82 5.07
N ASP A 153 3.30 -22.17 5.17
CA ASP A 153 2.53 -22.74 4.07
C ASP A 153 1.74 -21.66 3.31
N ARG A 154 2.26 -21.27 2.15
CA ARG A 154 1.65 -20.31 1.25
C ARG A 154 0.24 -20.73 0.78
N SER A 155 -0.02 -22.03 0.64
CA SER A 155 -1.31 -22.53 0.18
C SER A 155 -2.44 -22.21 1.17
N ARG A 156 -2.15 -22.26 2.47
CA ARG A 156 -3.08 -21.86 3.53
C ARG A 156 -3.43 -20.38 3.44
N LEU A 157 -2.46 -19.54 3.14
CA LEU A 157 -2.70 -18.10 2.98
C LEU A 157 -3.51 -17.79 1.71
N VAL A 158 -3.26 -18.48 0.60
CA VAL A 158 -4.08 -18.38 -0.61
C VAL A 158 -5.51 -18.84 -0.31
N ARG A 159 -5.66 -19.98 0.40
CA ARG A 159 -6.98 -20.51 0.80
C ARG A 159 -7.74 -19.51 1.69
N GLU A 160 -7.06 -18.84 2.61
CA GLU A 160 -7.67 -17.85 3.48
C GLU A 160 -8.31 -16.70 2.68
N LYS A 161 -7.60 -16.18 1.67
CA LYS A 161 -8.14 -15.10 0.82
C LYS A 161 -9.24 -15.57 -0.12
N LYS A 162 -9.20 -16.84 -0.55
CA LYS A 162 -10.24 -17.45 -1.38
C LYS A 162 -11.61 -17.48 -0.69
N TYR A 163 -11.67 -17.54 0.66
CA TYR A 163 -12.95 -17.46 1.38
C TYR A 163 -13.75 -16.20 1.03
N LEU A 164 -13.07 -15.06 0.77
CA LEU A 164 -13.77 -13.83 0.39
C LEU A 164 -14.40 -13.93 -1.01
N VAL A 165 -13.74 -14.63 -1.93
CA VAL A 165 -14.28 -14.90 -3.28
C VAL A 165 -15.46 -15.88 -3.20
N GLU A 166 -15.35 -16.92 -2.38
CA GLU A 166 -16.42 -17.89 -2.16
C GLU A 166 -17.66 -17.26 -1.49
N ALA A 167 -17.46 -16.17 -0.73
CA ALA A 167 -18.54 -15.45 -0.06
C ALA A 167 -19.30 -14.46 -0.95
N ILE A 168 -18.90 -14.26 -2.21
CA ILE A 168 -19.60 -13.38 -3.18
C ILE A 168 -21.05 -13.84 -3.32
N LYS A 169 -21.97 -12.88 -3.28
CA LYS A 169 -23.40 -13.11 -3.51
C LYS A 169 -23.65 -13.66 -4.93
N GLU A 170 -24.72 -14.39 -5.10
CA GLU A 170 -25.20 -14.81 -6.42
C GLU A 170 -25.46 -13.57 -7.28
N GLY A 171 -25.02 -13.59 -8.56
CA GLY A 171 -25.06 -12.46 -9.48
C GLY A 171 -23.99 -11.38 -9.22
N GLY A 172 -23.18 -11.54 -8.17
CA GLY A 172 -22.10 -10.61 -7.83
C GLY A 172 -20.92 -10.64 -8.80
N THR A 173 -19.88 -9.85 -8.52
CA THR A 173 -18.73 -9.71 -9.42
C THR A 173 -17.41 -10.04 -8.69
N PHE A 174 -16.57 -10.84 -9.32
CA PHE A 174 -15.19 -11.09 -8.92
C PHE A 174 -14.24 -10.35 -9.87
N ILE A 175 -13.47 -9.41 -9.32
CA ILE A 175 -12.44 -8.64 -10.03
C ILE A 175 -11.07 -9.18 -9.61
N TYR A 176 -10.24 -9.59 -10.57
CA TYR A 176 -8.98 -10.25 -10.28
C TYR A 176 -7.82 -9.78 -11.15
N ASN A 177 -6.62 -9.87 -10.61
CA ASN A 177 -5.39 -9.58 -11.32
C ASN A 177 -5.05 -10.72 -12.29
N LEU A 178 -5.14 -10.46 -13.59
CA LEU A 178 -4.85 -11.44 -14.64
C LEU A 178 -3.35 -11.76 -14.74
N ASP A 179 -2.47 -10.89 -14.26
CA ASP A 179 -1.02 -11.11 -14.28
C ASP A 179 -0.55 -12.04 -13.14
N ASP A 180 -1.44 -12.36 -12.19
CA ASP A 180 -1.16 -13.24 -11.06
C ASP A 180 -1.74 -14.63 -11.28
N GLU A 181 -0.89 -15.66 -11.21
CA GLU A 181 -1.28 -17.05 -11.49
C GLU A 181 -2.34 -17.61 -10.53
N ASP A 182 -2.20 -17.31 -9.23
CA ASP A 182 -3.18 -17.78 -8.24
C ASP A 182 -4.52 -17.08 -8.40
N CYS A 183 -4.51 -15.79 -8.77
CA CYS A 183 -5.74 -15.06 -9.08
C CYS A 183 -6.46 -15.68 -10.29
N ARG A 184 -5.73 -16.07 -11.34
CA ARG A 184 -6.31 -16.79 -12.51
C ARG A 184 -6.90 -18.12 -12.10
N LYS A 185 -6.15 -18.95 -11.37
CA LYS A 185 -6.64 -20.26 -10.89
C LYS A 185 -7.92 -20.12 -10.06
N ILE A 186 -7.97 -19.13 -9.15
CA ILE A 186 -9.17 -18.87 -8.35
C ILE A 186 -10.34 -18.43 -9.26
N ALA A 187 -10.09 -17.64 -10.30
CA ALA A 187 -11.13 -17.24 -11.26
C ALA A 187 -11.66 -18.44 -12.05
N GLU A 188 -10.78 -19.31 -12.56
CA GLU A 188 -11.14 -20.56 -13.25
C GLU A 188 -11.99 -21.48 -12.37
N GLU A 189 -11.58 -21.71 -11.11
CA GLU A 189 -12.32 -22.53 -10.14
C GLU A 189 -13.72 -21.98 -9.80
N ASN A 190 -13.96 -20.69 -10.02
CA ASN A 190 -15.25 -20.04 -9.77
C ASN A 190 -16.04 -19.75 -11.06
N SER A 191 -15.54 -20.17 -12.23
CA SER A 191 -16.18 -19.89 -13.55
C SER A 191 -17.55 -20.51 -13.73
N SER A 192 -17.83 -21.63 -13.05
CA SER A 192 -19.12 -22.30 -13.08
C SER A 192 -20.18 -21.69 -12.14
N ARG A 193 -19.79 -20.76 -11.25
CA ARG A 193 -20.70 -20.08 -10.35
C ARG A 193 -21.46 -18.96 -11.05
N ASN A 194 -22.66 -18.68 -10.60
CA ASN A 194 -23.43 -17.53 -11.08
C ASN A 194 -22.86 -16.20 -10.55
N ILE A 195 -21.63 -15.86 -10.98
CA ILE A 195 -20.94 -14.59 -10.71
C ILE A 195 -20.28 -14.08 -11.98
N LYS A 196 -20.10 -12.76 -12.07
CA LYS A 196 -19.40 -12.11 -13.17
C LYS A 196 -17.90 -12.09 -12.89
N LEU A 197 -17.08 -12.52 -13.85
CA LEU A 197 -15.63 -12.43 -13.77
C LEU A 197 -15.15 -11.19 -14.54
N LYS A 198 -14.32 -10.38 -13.93
CA LYS A 198 -13.70 -9.20 -14.50
C LYS A 198 -12.21 -9.18 -14.17
N SER A 199 -11.37 -8.92 -15.14
CA SER A 199 -9.91 -8.99 -14.98
C SER A 199 -9.25 -7.63 -15.24
N PHE A 200 -8.14 -7.41 -14.55
CA PHE A 200 -7.27 -6.27 -14.81
C PHE A 200 -5.81 -6.71 -14.97
N SER A 201 -5.05 -5.97 -15.79
CA SER A 201 -3.67 -6.31 -16.14
C SER A 201 -2.87 -5.06 -16.54
N ILE A 202 -1.54 -5.15 -16.45
CA ILE A 202 -0.61 -4.23 -17.10
C ILE A 202 0.23 -4.95 -18.18
N LYS A 203 0.05 -6.25 -18.38
CA LYS A 203 0.81 -7.08 -19.31
C LYS A 203 -0.06 -7.68 -20.40
N ASP A 204 -1.27 -8.12 -20.03
CA ASP A 204 -2.17 -8.85 -20.92
C ASP A 204 -3.32 -7.97 -21.39
N LYS A 205 -3.36 -7.70 -22.70
CA LYS A 205 -4.38 -6.87 -23.35
C LYS A 205 -5.75 -7.54 -23.44
N SER A 206 -5.87 -8.83 -23.14
CA SER A 206 -7.14 -9.54 -23.11
C SER A 206 -7.97 -9.24 -21.86
N ALA A 207 -7.38 -8.61 -20.84
CA ALA A 207 -8.07 -8.21 -19.63
C ALA A 207 -9.24 -7.26 -19.90
N ASP A 208 -10.23 -7.24 -19.01
CA ASP A 208 -11.37 -6.30 -19.11
C ASP A 208 -10.91 -4.83 -18.99
N ILE A 209 -9.82 -4.59 -18.27
CA ILE A 209 -9.05 -3.33 -18.32
C ILE A 209 -7.55 -3.63 -18.35
N CYS A 210 -6.83 -3.02 -19.28
CA CYS A 210 -5.38 -3.14 -19.36
C CYS A 210 -4.72 -1.76 -19.40
N ALA A 211 -3.71 -1.55 -18.54
CA ALA A 211 -2.86 -0.37 -18.64
C ALA A 211 -1.71 -0.61 -19.63
N SER A 212 -1.45 0.37 -20.48
CA SER A 212 -0.31 0.44 -21.41
C SER A 212 0.40 1.78 -21.30
N ASP A 213 1.51 1.93 -22.00
CA ASP A 213 2.27 3.18 -22.06
C ASP A 213 2.59 3.73 -20.66
N ILE A 214 2.94 2.82 -19.73
CA ILE A 214 3.28 3.17 -18.35
C ILE A 214 4.65 3.86 -18.38
N SER A 215 4.68 5.11 -17.93
CA SER A 215 5.89 5.94 -17.91
C SER A 215 6.02 6.73 -16.62
N ILE A 216 7.26 6.87 -16.16
CA ILE A 216 7.59 7.78 -15.06
C ILE A 216 7.73 9.17 -15.67
N ASP A 217 6.96 10.12 -15.16
CA ASP A 217 7.00 11.52 -15.58
C ASP A 217 8.12 12.23 -14.85
N THR A 218 9.20 12.51 -15.57
CA THR A 218 10.41 13.17 -15.06
C THR A 218 10.77 14.36 -15.94
N HIS A 219 11.31 15.41 -15.34
CA HIS A 219 11.91 16.53 -16.05
C HIS A 219 13.16 17.00 -15.30
N GLN A 220 13.98 17.78 -15.96
CA GLN A 220 15.05 18.54 -15.31
C GLN A 220 14.57 19.97 -15.06
N ASP A 221 14.86 20.51 -13.90
CA ASP A 221 14.66 21.93 -13.63
C ASP A 221 15.73 22.81 -14.34
N ASP A 222 15.65 24.12 -14.15
CA ASP A 222 16.57 25.09 -14.76
C ASP A 222 18.06 24.84 -14.39
N ASN A 223 18.30 24.14 -13.28
CA ASN A 223 19.63 23.77 -12.81
C ASN A 223 20.04 22.35 -13.25
N LYS A 224 19.28 21.73 -14.15
CA LYS A 224 19.45 20.35 -14.63
C LYS A 224 19.29 19.27 -13.57
N ILE A 225 18.69 19.59 -12.42
CA ILE A 225 18.38 18.64 -11.35
C ILE A 225 17.14 17.85 -11.72
N LEU A 226 17.18 16.54 -11.54
CA LEU A 226 16.05 15.66 -11.78
C LEU A 226 14.88 16.01 -10.84
N LYS A 227 13.70 16.17 -11.43
CA LYS A 227 12.42 16.24 -10.74
C LYS A 227 11.50 15.12 -11.21
N ILE A 228 10.73 14.55 -10.29
CA ILE A 228 9.82 13.46 -10.56
C ILE A 228 8.41 13.90 -10.24
N ASN A 229 7.56 14.02 -11.25
CA ASN A 229 6.16 14.38 -11.09
C ASN A 229 5.29 13.19 -10.63
N GLY A 230 5.63 11.98 -11.07
CA GLY A 230 4.88 10.77 -10.75
C GLY A 230 4.93 9.71 -11.85
N ILE A 231 3.85 8.93 -11.96
CA ILE A 231 3.69 7.88 -12.96
C ILE A 231 2.40 8.09 -13.75
N SER A 232 2.43 7.84 -15.05
CA SER A 232 1.27 7.92 -15.93
C SER A 232 1.05 6.62 -16.69
N ALA A 233 -0.18 6.37 -17.11
CA ALA A 233 -0.55 5.22 -17.93
C ALA A 233 -1.75 5.52 -18.83
N LYS A 234 -1.86 4.81 -19.94
CA LYS A 234 -3.07 4.72 -20.75
C LYS A 234 -3.88 3.53 -20.29
N LEU A 235 -5.16 3.75 -19.99
CA LEU A 235 -6.10 2.72 -19.54
C LEU A 235 -7.01 2.35 -20.72
N ASN A 236 -7.00 1.06 -21.08
CA ASN A 236 -7.78 0.53 -22.20
C ASN A 236 -8.83 -0.43 -21.64
N LEU A 237 -10.10 -0.08 -21.75
CA LEU A 237 -11.22 -0.92 -21.33
C LEU A 237 -11.68 -1.80 -22.49
N LYS A 238 -12.11 -3.02 -22.18
CA LYS A 238 -12.66 -3.98 -23.16
C LYS A 238 -13.91 -3.44 -23.86
N SER A 239 -14.62 -2.49 -23.25
CA SER A 239 -15.73 -1.75 -23.88
C SER A 239 -15.31 -0.85 -25.04
N GLY A 240 -14.01 -0.75 -25.34
CA GLY A 240 -13.46 0.12 -26.38
C GLY A 240 -13.15 1.54 -25.94
N LYS A 241 -13.51 1.91 -24.70
CA LYS A 241 -13.11 3.21 -24.11
C LYS A 241 -11.62 3.17 -23.75
N PHE A 242 -10.95 4.28 -23.94
CA PHE A 242 -9.61 4.51 -23.43
C PHE A 242 -9.53 5.87 -22.74
N THR A 243 -8.65 5.97 -21.77
CA THR A 243 -8.40 7.20 -21.03
C THR A 243 -6.97 7.22 -20.53
N LYS A 244 -6.51 8.34 -20.00
CA LYS A 244 -5.17 8.49 -19.41
C LYS A 244 -5.31 8.81 -17.94
N ILE A 245 -4.38 8.28 -17.13
CA ILE A 245 -4.27 8.62 -15.71
C ILE A 245 -2.86 9.11 -15.39
N ASN A 246 -2.77 10.14 -14.52
CA ASN A 246 -1.52 10.74 -14.06
C ASN A 246 -1.48 10.72 -12.53
N MET A 247 -0.68 9.82 -11.98
CA MET A 247 -0.58 9.62 -10.54
C MET A 247 0.57 10.44 -9.96
N ARG A 248 0.33 11.75 -9.75
CA ARG A 248 1.35 12.69 -9.25
C ARG A 248 1.86 12.27 -7.87
N GLY A 249 3.15 12.45 -7.63
CA GLY A 249 3.80 12.17 -6.35
C GLY A 249 3.84 10.69 -5.96
N SER A 250 3.63 9.78 -6.92
CA SER A 250 3.73 8.32 -6.70
C SER A 250 4.52 7.64 -7.79
N LEU A 251 5.16 6.54 -7.46
CA LEU A 251 5.95 5.73 -8.38
C LEU A 251 5.56 4.26 -8.33
N GLY A 252 5.98 3.54 -9.37
CA GLY A 252 5.89 2.09 -9.46
C GLY A 252 4.58 1.56 -10.00
N ASP A 253 4.68 0.44 -10.71
CA ASP A 253 3.56 -0.24 -11.37
C ASP A 253 2.46 -0.65 -10.36
N ALA A 254 2.81 -0.83 -9.08
CA ALA A 254 1.87 -1.16 -8.00
C ALA A 254 0.75 -0.11 -7.83
N VAL A 255 1.04 1.16 -8.12
CA VAL A 255 0.04 2.24 -8.10
C VAL A 255 -0.97 2.03 -9.23
N ILE A 256 -0.49 1.72 -10.44
CA ILE A 256 -1.35 1.46 -11.60
C ILE A 256 -2.22 0.23 -11.33
N TYR A 257 -1.64 -0.89 -10.85
CA TYR A 257 -2.42 -2.07 -10.44
C TYR A 257 -3.53 -1.73 -9.43
N SER A 258 -3.29 -0.78 -8.54
CA SER A 258 -4.28 -0.37 -7.53
C SER A 258 -5.40 0.51 -8.10
N VAL A 259 -5.13 1.24 -9.20
CA VAL A 259 -6.11 2.07 -9.90
C VAL A 259 -7.08 1.24 -10.76
N LEU A 260 -6.58 0.22 -11.47
CA LEU A 260 -7.36 -0.53 -12.45
C LEU A 260 -8.69 -1.08 -11.91
N PRO A 261 -8.76 -1.72 -10.72
CA PRO A 261 -10.01 -2.17 -10.15
C PRO A 261 -11.02 -1.05 -9.88
N SER A 262 -10.53 0.16 -9.56
CA SER A 262 -11.40 1.31 -9.27
C SER A 262 -12.15 1.76 -10.52
N ILE A 263 -11.50 1.70 -11.67
CA ILE A 263 -12.11 2.05 -12.97
C ILE A 263 -13.12 0.99 -13.39
N LEU A 264 -12.82 -0.31 -13.20
CA LEU A 264 -13.80 -1.38 -13.47
C LEU A 264 -15.04 -1.26 -12.57
N ILE A 265 -14.85 -0.92 -11.29
CA ILE A 265 -15.97 -0.70 -10.38
C ILE A 265 -16.78 0.52 -10.80
N SER A 266 -16.13 1.59 -11.26
CA SER A 266 -16.83 2.78 -11.78
C SER A 266 -17.69 2.42 -13.01
N GLU A 267 -17.18 1.60 -13.94
CA GLU A 267 -17.93 1.08 -15.08
C GLU A 267 -19.14 0.23 -14.64
N ILE A 268 -18.92 -0.70 -13.70
CA ILE A 268 -19.97 -1.59 -13.15
C ILE A 268 -21.10 -0.79 -12.48
N LEU A 269 -20.76 0.31 -11.81
CA LEU A 269 -21.71 1.16 -11.10
C LEU A 269 -22.24 2.32 -11.98
N ASN A 270 -21.94 2.33 -13.30
CA ASN A 270 -22.33 3.35 -14.25
C ASN A 270 -21.88 4.77 -13.87
N ILE A 271 -20.72 4.90 -13.23
CA ILE A 271 -20.07 6.17 -12.95
C ILE A 271 -19.27 6.58 -14.18
N ASP A 272 -19.32 7.88 -14.50
CA ASP A 272 -18.49 8.45 -15.55
C ASP A 272 -17.00 8.26 -15.24
N ILE A 273 -16.28 7.64 -16.18
CA ILE A 273 -14.87 7.22 -15.96
C ILE A 273 -13.96 8.44 -15.80
N ASP A 274 -14.19 9.51 -16.55
CA ASP A 274 -13.35 10.71 -16.48
C ASP A 274 -13.54 11.42 -15.13
N LYS A 275 -14.77 11.44 -14.61
CA LYS A 275 -15.04 11.92 -13.25
C LYS A 275 -14.35 11.06 -12.20
N ALA A 276 -14.43 9.74 -12.33
CA ALA A 276 -13.75 8.81 -11.43
C ALA A 276 -12.22 9.02 -11.43
N ILE A 277 -11.62 9.17 -12.60
CA ILE A 277 -10.18 9.46 -12.77
C ILE A 277 -9.80 10.77 -12.09
N ASN A 278 -10.55 11.84 -12.34
CA ASN A 278 -10.31 13.14 -11.71
C ASN A 278 -10.28 13.04 -10.17
N GLU A 279 -11.19 12.26 -9.58
CA GLU A 279 -11.21 12.07 -8.13
C GLU A 279 -10.06 11.20 -7.65
N ILE A 280 -9.66 10.17 -8.40
CA ILE A 280 -8.49 9.33 -8.10
C ILE A 280 -7.20 10.17 -8.15
N GLU A 281 -7.01 10.99 -9.17
CA GLU A 281 -5.82 11.85 -9.33
C GLU A 281 -5.67 12.88 -8.21
N LYS A 282 -6.78 13.42 -7.68
CA LYS A 282 -6.81 14.34 -6.54
C LYS A 282 -6.53 13.65 -5.19
N THR A 283 -6.59 12.32 -5.14
CA THR A 283 -6.43 11.59 -3.87
C THR A 283 -5.05 11.83 -3.28
N LYS A 284 -5.00 12.32 -2.04
CA LYS A 284 -3.74 12.46 -1.31
C LYS A 284 -3.07 11.09 -1.18
N ARG A 285 -1.81 11.01 -1.56
CA ARG A 285 -1.06 9.74 -1.52
C ARG A 285 -0.93 9.23 -0.10
N THR A 286 -1.10 7.93 0.06
CA THR A 286 -0.84 7.27 1.35
C THR A 286 0.65 7.39 1.66
N ASN A 287 0.98 7.95 2.81
CA ASN A 287 2.35 8.11 3.26
C ASN A 287 3.08 6.76 3.30
N GLY A 288 4.36 6.76 2.95
CA GLY A 288 5.20 5.57 2.97
C GLY A 288 4.82 4.49 1.93
N ARG A 289 4.19 4.87 0.81
CA ARG A 289 3.81 3.97 -0.27
C ARG A 289 4.30 4.48 -1.62
N MET A 290 5.59 4.27 -1.89
CA MET A 290 6.27 4.75 -3.11
C MET A 290 5.99 6.23 -3.39
N ARG A 291 5.95 7.03 -2.32
CA ARG A 291 5.69 8.46 -2.38
C ARG A 291 6.96 9.22 -2.74
N VAL A 292 6.84 10.16 -3.67
CA VAL A 292 7.93 11.05 -4.04
C VAL A 292 7.90 12.27 -3.12
N LEU A 293 9.03 12.59 -2.51
CA LEU A 293 9.24 13.74 -1.63
C LEU A 293 10.54 14.44 -2.01
N ASP A 294 10.59 15.75 -1.79
CA ASP A 294 11.85 16.49 -1.92
C ASP A 294 12.71 16.25 -0.67
N GLY A 295 13.98 16.02 -0.87
CA GLY A 295 14.98 15.91 0.18
C GLY A 295 15.95 17.08 0.17
N ILE A 296 16.78 17.16 1.20
CA ILE A 296 17.89 18.13 1.27
C ILE A 296 18.84 17.96 0.09
N TYR A 297 19.60 18.99 -0.23
CA TYR A 297 20.62 18.99 -1.31
C TYR A 297 20.05 18.54 -2.67
N ASN A 298 18.86 19.04 -3.02
CA ASN A 298 18.15 18.71 -4.26
C ASN A 298 17.88 17.20 -4.47
N SER A 299 17.99 16.37 -3.43
CA SER A 299 17.70 14.94 -3.53
C SER A 299 16.20 14.67 -3.72
N VAL A 300 15.89 13.55 -4.38
CA VAL A 300 14.53 13.03 -4.51
C VAL A 300 14.40 11.78 -3.66
N ILE A 301 13.47 11.80 -2.72
CA ILE A 301 13.19 10.66 -1.82
C ILE A 301 12.01 9.87 -2.36
N VAL A 302 12.18 8.56 -2.51
CA VAL A 302 11.10 7.62 -2.74
C VAL A 302 10.80 6.92 -1.41
N ASP A 303 9.78 7.44 -0.70
CA ASP A 303 9.34 6.95 0.60
C ASP A 303 8.41 5.73 0.44
N ASP A 304 8.89 4.55 0.79
CA ASP A 304 8.11 3.31 0.85
C ASP A 304 8.22 2.64 2.23
N THR A 305 8.17 3.46 3.29
CA THR A 305 8.45 3.06 4.67
C THR A 305 7.26 2.53 5.45
N TYR A 306 6.06 2.40 4.85
CA TYR A 306 4.87 1.91 5.55
C TYR A 306 5.05 0.47 6.04
N ASN A 307 5.46 -0.44 5.17
CA ASN A 307 5.75 -1.84 5.47
C ASN A 307 6.66 -2.43 4.38
N SER A 308 7.23 -3.61 4.62
CA SER A 308 8.13 -4.27 3.67
C SER A 308 7.78 -5.73 3.46
N SER A 309 7.98 -6.20 2.24
CA SER A 309 8.00 -7.61 1.85
C SER A 309 8.98 -7.78 0.70
N PRO A 310 9.51 -8.98 0.46
CA PRO A 310 10.48 -9.23 -0.61
C PRO A 310 10.02 -8.72 -1.98
N LYS A 311 8.78 -9.01 -2.35
CA LYS A 311 8.19 -8.56 -3.62
C LYS A 311 8.03 -7.04 -3.72
N ALA A 312 7.72 -6.38 -2.61
CA ALA A 312 7.59 -4.92 -2.58
C ALA A 312 8.97 -4.23 -2.68
N VAL A 313 10.01 -4.79 -2.05
CA VAL A 313 11.40 -4.30 -2.22
C VAL A 313 11.86 -4.47 -3.67
N GLU A 314 11.64 -5.64 -4.25
CA GLU A 314 11.93 -5.93 -5.66
C GLU A 314 11.27 -4.90 -6.60
N HIS A 315 9.97 -4.65 -6.46
CA HIS A 315 9.26 -3.64 -7.26
C HIS A 315 9.81 -2.22 -7.06
N GLY A 316 10.23 -1.88 -5.84
CA GLY A 316 10.86 -0.59 -5.55
C GLY A 316 12.18 -0.44 -6.30
N ILE A 317 13.07 -1.44 -6.20
CA ILE A 317 14.37 -1.46 -6.89
C ILE A 317 14.17 -1.43 -8.42
N GLU A 318 13.27 -2.25 -8.97
CA GLU A 318 12.93 -2.23 -10.41
C GLU A 318 12.40 -0.86 -10.88
N THR A 319 11.67 -0.15 -10.01
CA THR A 319 11.18 1.19 -10.32
C THR A 319 12.30 2.21 -10.37
N ILE A 320 13.16 2.27 -9.33
CA ILE A 320 14.26 3.26 -9.29
C ILE A 320 15.34 2.96 -10.34
N LYS A 321 15.49 1.70 -10.77
CA LYS A 321 16.38 1.32 -11.87
C LYS A 321 16.05 2.08 -13.16
N LYS A 322 14.78 2.35 -13.44
CA LYS A 322 14.30 3.06 -14.64
C LYS A 322 14.61 4.56 -14.62
N ILE A 323 14.99 5.12 -13.45
CA ILE A 323 15.23 6.54 -13.25
C ILE A 323 16.74 6.81 -13.29
N LYS A 324 17.12 7.88 -13.98
CA LYS A 324 18.52 8.36 -14.03
C LYS A 324 18.61 9.66 -13.23
N PRO A 325 19.10 9.64 -11.99
CA PRO A 325 19.29 10.86 -11.19
C PRO A 325 20.46 11.69 -11.73
N THR A 326 20.53 12.93 -11.29
CA THR A 326 21.67 13.82 -11.55
C THR A 326 22.89 13.39 -10.71
N GLY A 327 22.63 13.00 -9.47
CA GLY A 327 23.60 12.42 -8.53
C GLY A 327 23.57 10.89 -8.52
N LYS A 328 23.65 10.31 -7.33
CA LYS A 328 23.72 8.86 -7.10
C LYS A 328 22.35 8.25 -6.82
N LYS A 329 22.23 6.95 -7.04
CA LYS A 329 21.14 6.13 -6.52
C LYS A 329 21.53 5.54 -5.18
N ILE A 330 20.82 5.90 -4.14
CA ILE A 330 21.06 5.43 -2.78
C ILE A 330 19.86 4.58 -2.35
N VAL A 331 20.11 3.36 -1.91
CA VAL A 331 19.09 2.43 -1.42
C VAL A 331 19.27 2.23 0.07
N VAL A 332 18.21 2.49 0.85
CA VAL A 332 18.21 2.33 2.32
C VAL A 332 17.15 1.31 2.71
N LEU A 333 17.57 0.13 3.15
CA LEU A 333 16.69 -0.99 3.44
C LEU A 333 16.74 -1.39 4.91
N GLY A 334 15.55 -1.42 5.55
CA GLY A 334 15.36 -2.02 6.86
C GLY A 334 14.94 -3.48 6.78
N ASP A 335 14.88 -4.15 7.95
CA ASP A 335 14.44 -5.52 8.06
C ASP A 335 13.11 -5.79 7.35
N MET A 336 13.02 -6.93 6.67
CA MET A 336 11.77 -7.55 6.25
C MET A 336 11.34 -8.55 7.32
N LEU A 337 10.27 -8.21 8.06
CA LEU A 337 9.76 -9.00 9.19
C LEU A 337 8.68 -9.99 8.76
N GLU A 338 8.34 -10.94 9.64
CA GLU A 338 7.23 -11.89 9.51
C GLU A 338 7.36 -12.86 8.31
N LEU A 339 8.61 -13.17 7.93
CA LEU A 339 8.92 -14.10 6.84
C LEU A 339 9.22 -15.53 7.34
N GLY A 340 9.29 -15.75 8.66
CA GLY A 340 9.61 -17.05 9.25
C GLY A 340 10.92 -17.61 8.69
N ASP A 341 10.91 -18.88 8.27
CA ASP A 341 12.06 -19.61 7.72
C ASP A 341 12.62 -19.00 6.42
N PHE A 342 11.83 -18.21 5.71
CA PHE A 342 12.27 -17.53 4.49
C PHE A 342 13.09 -16.25 4.75
N THR A 343 13.27 -15.86 6.01
CA THR A 343 13.95 -14.61 6.37
C THR A 343 15.33 -14.52 5.73
N LYS A 344 16.18 -15.52 5.91
CA LYS A 344 17.54 -15.52 5.40
C LYS A 344 17.58 -15.50 3.87
N SER A 345 16.89 -16.43 3.22
CA SER A 345 16.91 -16.59 1.76
C SER A 345 16.37 -15.36 1.03
N GLU A 346 15.33 -14.72 1.57
CA GLU A 346 14.78 -13.52 0.93
C GLU A 346 15.66 -12.27 1.12
N HIS A 347 16.34 -12.13 2.27
CA HIS A 347 17.32 -11.07 2.44
C HIS A 347 18.55 -11.28 1.55
N GLU A 348 19.04 -12.52 1.39
CA GLU A 348 20.09 -12.86 0.44
C GLU A 348 19.66 -12.51 -1.00
N ARG A 349 18.47 -12.91 -1.42
CA ARG A 349 17.92 -12.61 -2.75
C ARG A 349 17.84 -11.10 -3.03
N ILE A 350 17.44 -10.30 -2.04
CA ILE A 350 17.45 -8.84 -2.18
C ILE A 350 18.89 -8.31 -2.24
N GLY A 351 19.83 -8.90 -1.48
CA GLY A 351 21.24 -8.55 -1.56
C GLY A 351 21.86 -8.77 -2.95
N GLU A 352 21.47 -9.85 -3.63
CA GLU A 352 21.83 -10.06 -5.04
C GLU A 352 21.20 -9.01 -5.98
N LEU A 353 19.92 -8.68 -5.72
CA LEU A 353 19.16 -7.77 -6.57
C LEU A 353 19.67 -6.32 -6.52
N VAL A 354 20.21 -5.84 -5.40
CA VAL A 354 20.68 -4.45 -5.29
C VAL A 354 21.97 -4.22 -6.08
N VAL A 355 22.77 -5.27 -6.35
CA VAL A 355 24.02 -5.16 -7.10
C VAL A 355 23.75 -4.66 -8.51
N GLY A 356 24.44 -3.57 -8.90
CA GLY A 356 24.27 -2.92 -10.19
C GLY A 356 22.96 -2.12 -10.37
N ASN A 357 22.12 -2.03 -9.33
CA ASN A 357 20.88 -1.26 -9.35
C ASN A 357 20.89 -0.04 -8.41
N CYS A 358 21.94 0.13 -7.60
CA CYS A 358 22.22 1.34 -6.83
C CYS A 358 23.73 1.57 -6.73
N ASP A 359 24.11 2.81 -6.46
CA ASP A 359 25.51 3.20 -6.26
C ASP A 359 25.92 3.04 -4.79
N ILE A 360 24.99 3.28 -3.85
CA ILE A 360 25.22 3.16 -2.41
C ILE A 360 24.09 2.36 -1.80
N LEU A 361 24.45 1.44 -0.91
CA LEU A 361 23.54 0.63 -0.11
C LEU A 361 23.73 0.91 1.38
N ILE A 362 22.65 1.27 2.07
CA ILE A 362 22.60 1.36 3.55
C ILE A 362 21.59 0.34 4.04
N THR A 363 21.96 -0.50 5.01
CA THR A 363 21.03 -1.43 5.64
C THR A 363 20.81 -1.10 7.11
N SER A 364 19.63 -1.39 7.63
CA SER A 364 19.22 -1.07 9.00
C SER A 364 18.57 -2.28 9.67
N GLY A 365 19.25 -2.87 10.64
CA GLY A 365 18.78 -4.01 11.41
C GLY A 365 19.51 -5.31 11.12
N ILE A 366 19.37 -6.25 12.04
CA ILE A 366 20.16 -7.51 12.05
C ILE A 366 19.88 -8.35 10.80
N ARG A 367 18.61 -8.42 10.37
CA ARG A 367 18.23 -9.19 9.18
C ARG A 367 18.64 -8.48 7.90
N ALA A 368 18.47 -7.16 7.85
CA ALA A 368 18.87 -6.35 6.71
C ALA A 368 20.39 -6.39 6.45
N ASN A 369 21.21 -6.64 7.47
CA ASN A 369 22.65 -6.78 7.30
C ASN A 369 23.05 -8.05 6.47
N ILE A 370 22.12 -9.01 6.31
CA ILE A 370 22.29 -10.11 5.34
C ILE A 370 22.31 -9.55 3.91
N ILE A 371 21.51 -8.51 3.63
CA ILE A 371 21.49 -7.83 2.32
C ILE A 371 22.86 -7.23 2.03
N SER A 372 23.45 -6.48 2.98
CA SER A 372 24.77 -5.87 2.85
C SER A 372 25.88 -6.90 2.58
N SER A 373 25.94 -7.95 3.41
CA SER A 373 26.96 -9.00 3.25
C SER A 373 26.82 -9.74 1.93
N THR A 374 25.60 -9.98 1.48
CA THR A 374 25.34 -10.62 0.18
C THR A 374 25.67 -9.70 -0.98
N ALA A 375 25.35 -8.40 -0.91
CA ALA A 375 25.68 -7.43 -1.93
C ALA A 375 27.22 -7.34 -2.16
N ILE A 376 27.98 -7.27 -1.07
CA ILE A 376 29.47 -7.27 -1.14
C ILE A 376 29.97 -8.59 -1.78
N LYS A 377 29.47 -9.73 -1.33
CA LYS A 377 29.82 -11.04 -1.88
C LYS A 377 29.55 -11.15 -3.37
N ASN A 378 28.53 -10.46 -3.88
CA ASN A 378 28.14 -10.45 -5.28
C ASN A 378 28.71 -9.26 -6.09
N GLY A 379 29.73 -8.56 -5.55
CA GLY A 379 30.56 -7.62 -6.30
C GLY A 379 30.27 -6.14 -6.08
N MET A 380 29.42 -5.78 -5.10
CA MET A 380 29.30 -4.38 -4.69
C MET A 380 30.53 -3.96 -3.87
N SER A 381 31.13 -2.80 -4.17
CA SER A 381 32.31 -2.32 -3.45
C SER A 381 32.00 -2.10 -1.97
N PRO A 382 32.82 -2.66 -1.03
CA PRO A 382 32.58 -2.50 0.41
C PRO A 382 32.50 -1.06 0.90
N GLU A 383 33.20 -0.14 0.24
CA GLU A 383 33.17 1.31 0.54
C GLU A 383 31.82 1.99 0.24
N ASN A 384 30.96 1.33 -0.55
CA ASN A 384 29.63 1.80 -0.92
C ASN A 384 28.50 1.05 -0.16
N VAL A 385 28.86 0.20 0.83
CA VAL A 385 27.89 -0.59 1.59
C VAL A 385 28.03 -0.32 3.07
N PHE A 386 26.96 0.19 3.69
CA PHE A 386 26.94 0.59 5.10
C PHE A 386 25.88 -0.23 5.86
N ALA A 387 26.34 -1.08 6.78
CA ALA A 387 25.47 -1.86 7.65
C ALA A 387 25.29 -1.14 8.99
N THR A 388 24.05 -0.90 9.40
CA THR A 388 23.71 -0.18 10.64
C THR A 388 22.75 -1.01 11.49
N ASN A 389 22.66 -0.70 12.80
CA ASN A 389 21.84 -1.48 13.73
C ASN A 389 20.38 -1.03 13.76
N ASN A 390 20.11 0.23 13.44
CA ASN A 390 18.78 0.83 13.53
C ASN A 390 18.60 2.00 12.55
N SER A 391 17.36 2.46 12.38
CA SER A 391 17.00 3.54 11.46
C SER A 391 17.64 4.90 11.79
N ILE A 392 17.97 5.16 13.06
CA ILE A 392 18.62 6.41 13.45
C ILE A 392 20.07 6.40 12.97
N GLU A 393 20.78 5.30 13.16
CA GLU A 393 22.15 5.15 12.65
C GLU A 393 22.17 5.21 11.11
N ALA A 394 21.21 4.53 10.45
CA ALA A 394 21.08 4.58 9.00
C ALA A 394 20.83 6.01 8.48
N GLY A 395 19.99 6.78 9.18
CA GLY A 395 19.72 8.18 8.80
C GLY A 395 20.94 9.08 9.00
N LYS A 396 21.69 8.92 10.09
CA LYS A 396 22.95 9.64 10.32
C LYS A 396 24.01 9.31 9.27
N GLU A 397 24.13 8.05 8.92
CA GLU A 397 25.09 7.62 7.88
C GLU A 397 24.71 8.18 6.52
N LEU A 398 23.41 8.15 6.17
CA LEU A 398 22.92 8.75 4.93
C LEU A 398 23.19 10.25 4.90
N LEU A 399 22.93 10.98 5.99
CA LEU A 399 23.21 12.42 6.07
C LEU A 399 24.69 12.70 5.85
N ARG A 400 25.59 11.95 6.51
CA ARG A 400 27.05 12.07 6.35
C ARG A 400 27.49 11.83 4.90
N ILE A 401 26.85 10.87 4.20
CA ILE A 401 27.15 10.59 2.79
C ILE A 401 26.73 11.77 1.92
N LEU A 402 25.52 12.29 2.11
CA LEU A 402 24.99 13.42 1.34
C LEU A 402 25.86 14.69 1.55
N GLU A 403 26.26 14.98 2.78
CA GLU A 403 27.18 16.10 3.09
C GLU A 403 28.51 15.97 2.38
N ARG A 404 29.11 14.78 2.40
CA ARG A 404 30.38 14.50 1.70
C ARG A 404 30.26 14.67 0.19
N GLU A 405 29.16 14.22 -0.41
CA GLU A 405 28.94 14.38 -1.86
C GLU A 405 28.79 15.86 -2.24
N VAL A 406 28.08 16.64 -1.42
CA VAL A 406 27.92 18.09 -1.62
C VAL A 406 29.25 18.84 -1.48
N GLU A 407 30.08 18.48 -0.49
CA GLU A 407 31.43 19.04 -0.37
C GLU A 407 32.30 18.71 -1.60
N GLY A 408 32.15 17.52 -2.15
CA GLY A 408 32.80 17.12 -3.40
C GLY A 408 32.35 17.99 -4.59
N ASP A 409 31.05 18.23 -4.69
CA ASP A 409 30.44 19.07 -5.72
C ASP A 409 30.95 20.54 -5.65
N TYR A 410 31.02 21.12 -4.45
CA TYR A 410 31.59 22.46 -4.24
C TYR A 410 33.05 22.54 -4.65
N LYS A 411 33.86 21.51 -4.35
CA LYS A 411 35.26 21.44 -4.79
C LYS A 411 35.38 21.39 -6.32
N LEU A 412 34.36 20.90 -7.00
CA LEU A 412 34.25 20.90 -8.47
C LEU A 412 33.67 22.20 -9.04
N GLY A 413 33.38 23.20 -8.19
CA GLY A 413 32.91 24.53 -8.59
C GLY A 413 31.44 24.66 -8.83
N LYS A 414 30.61 23.67 -8.42
CA LYS A 414 29.14 23.77 -8.44
C LYS A 414 28.62 24.75 -7.39
N ASN A 415 27.52 25.45 -7.68
CA ASN A 415 26.84 26.31 -6.72
C ASN A 415 25.71 25.53 -5.98
N GLU A 416 25.11 26.13 -4.95
CA GLU A 416 24.05 25.51 -4.13
C GLU A 416 22.89 24.92 -4.94
N LYS A 417 22.57 25.46 -6.11
CA LYS A 417 21.48 24.99 -6.96
C LYS A 417 21.87 23.81 -7.83
N GLU A 418 23.15 23.54 -7.99
CA GLU A 418 23.73 22.52 -8.86
C GLU A 418 24.25 21.31 -8.09
N VAL A 419 24.34 21.39 -6.75
CA VAL A 419 24.86 20.32 -5.91
C VAL A 419 23.81 19.25 -5.62
N GLY A 420 24.24 18.00 -5.39
CA GLY A 420 23.39 16.88 -5.01
C GLY A 420 22.59 16.32 -6.19
N GLY A 421 21.29 16.15 -5.97
CA GLY A 421 20.39 15.55 -6.97
C GLY A 421 20.36 14.03 -6.93
N ASP A 422 20.60 13.43 -5.75
CA ASP A 422 20.55 12.01 -5.51
C ASP A 422 19.11 11.48 -5.53
N LEU A 423 18.94 10.22 -5.95
CA LEU A 423 17.70 9.48 -5.84
C LEU A 423 17.80 8.49 -4.66
N ILE A 424 16.98 8.68 -3.64
CA ILE A 424 17.06 7.94 -2.39
C ILE A 424 15.80 7.09 -2.22
N PHE A 425 15.93 5.78 -2.25
CA PHE A 425 14.83 4.85 -1.99
C PHE A 425 14.93 4.31 -0.56
N VAL A 426 13.88 4.53 0.24
CA VAL A 426 13.84 4.12 1.65
C VAL A 426 12.70 3.15 1.89
N LYS A 427 13.00 1.95 2.40
CA LYS A 427 12.00 0.92 2.68
C LYS A 427 12.38 0.02 3.87
N GLY A 428 11.37 -0.42 4.63
CA GLY A 428 11.51 -1.40 5.70
C GLY A 428 10.16 -1.78 6.29
N SER A 429 10.13 -2.87 7.03
CA SER A 429 8.94 -3.29 7.77
C SER A 429 8.54 -2.25 8.81
N GLN A 430 7.30 -2.28 9.25
CA GLN A 430 6.76 -1.32 10.23
C GLN A 430 7.63 -1.22 11.49
N GLY A 431 8.16 -2.34 11.98
CA GLY A 431 9.04 -2.38 13.15
C GLY A 431 10.41 -1.76 12.94
N SER A 432 10.89 -1.67 11.71
CA SER A 432 12.20 -1.07 11.38
C SER A 432 12.22 0.45 11.45
N ARG A 433 11.04 1.11 11.51
CA ARG A 433 10.89 2.55 11.70
C ARG A 433 11.66 3.41 10.69
N MET A 434 11.67 2.98 9.43
CA MET A 434 12.48 3.63 8.38
C MET A 434 12.02 5.05 8.00
N GLU A 435 10.82 5.46 8.41
CA GLU A 435 10.38 6.85 8.31
C GLU A 435 11.27 7.84 9.08
N ARG A 436 12.04 7.34 10.06
CA ARG A 436 13.02 8.15 10.79
C ARG A 436 14.20 8.57 9.90
N VAL A 437 14.60 7.70 8.97
CA VAL A 437 15.61 8.01 7.95
C VAL A 437 15.10 9.13 7.05
N VAL A 438 13.88 8.97 6.51
CA VAL A 438 13.27 9.99 5.64
C VAL A 438 13.16 11.33 6.35
N LYS A 439 12.77 11.34 7.64
CA LYS A 439 12.63 12.56 8.45
C LYS A 439 13.93 13.36 8.54
N MET A 440 15.09 12.69 8.60
CA MET A 440 16.39 13.35 8.74
C MET A 440 16.86 14.08 7.50
N ILE A 441 16.36 13.67 6.33
CA ILE A 441 16.78 14.20 5.02
C ILE A 441 15.64 14.91 4.28
N LEU A 442 14.50 15.10 4.92
CA LEU A 442 13.33 15.74 4.33
C LEU A 442 13.59 17.22 4.12
N ALA A 443 13.22 17.77 2.97
CA ALA A 443 13.36 19.21 2.71
C ALA A 443 12.35 20.04 3.53
N GLU A 444 12.67 21.30 3.78
CA GLU A 444 11.89 22.21 4.64
C GLU A 444 10.47 22.51 4.13
N ASN A 445 10.23 22.35 2.83
CA ASN A 445 8.90 22.52 2.24
C ASN A 445 7.90 21.41 2.61
N HIS A 446 8.34 20.37 3.31
CA HIS A 446 7.52 19.28 3.81
C HIS A 446 7.30 19.33 5.33
N ASP A 447 6.09 18.94 5.76
CA ASP A 447 5.79 18.72 7.18
C ASP A 447 5.84 17.22 7.51
N SER A 448 6.84 16.80 8.28
CA SER A 448 7.02 15.41 8.66
C SER A 448 5.79 14.81 9.38
N ASN A 449 5.02 15.62 10.12
CA ASN A 449 3.81 15.15 10.81
C ASN A 449 2.66 14.82 9.85
N ILE A 450 2.65 15.48 8.68
CA ILE A 450 1.62 15.32 7.65
C ILE A 450 2.09 14.31 6.59
N ASP A 451 3.38 14.36 6.23
CA ASP A 451 3.92 13.70 5.05
C ASP A 451 4.51 12.33 5.33
N LEU A 452 4.84 12.01 6.58
CA LEU A 452 5.39 10.71 6.96
C LEU A 452 4.39 9.84 7.73
N VAL A 453 4.64 8.54 7.72
CA VAL A 453 3.89 7.56 8.53
C VAL A 453 4.29 7.64 10.00
N ARG A 454 3.42 7.15 10.91
CA ARG A 454 3.74 6.90 12.32
C ARG A 454 4.21 8.14 13.10
N GLN A 455 3.63 9.32 12.83
CA GLN A 455 3.97 10.57 13.53
C GLN A 455 3.04 10.88 14.73
N ASP A 456 2.05 10.04 15.03
CA ASP A 456 1.21 10.19 16.22
C ASP A 456 1.98 9.83 17.52
N LYS A 457 1.53 10.35 18.66
CA LYS A 457 2.20 10.19 19.97
C LYS A 457 2.49 8.74 20.33
N ILE A 458 1.57 7.82 20.01
CA ILE A 458 1.72 6.39 20.31
C ILE A 458 2.96 5.79 19.63
N TRP A 459 3.28 6.26 18.43
CA TRP A 459 4.45 5.81 17.69
C TRP A 459 5.72 6.57 18.04
N GLN A 460 5.61 7.86 18.43
CA GLN A 460 6.77 8.66 18.86
C GLN A 460 7.34 8.17 20.20
N GLU A 461 6.49 7.64 21.08
CA GLU A 461 6.88 7.08 22.39
C GLU A 461 7.43 5.65 22.31
N LYS A 462 7.30 4.98 21.17
CA LYS A 462 7.92 3.67 20.94
C LYS A 462 9.37 3.86 20.49
N ASN A 463 10.30 3.46 21.34
CA ASN A 463 11.74 3.41 21.03
C ASN A 463 12.08 2.40 19.94
#